data_05fd7df10a0da2ea718a25b660d002a3
#
_entry.id   05fd7df10a0da2ea718a25b660d002a3
#
_cell.length_a   1.000
_cell.length_b   1.000
_cell.length_c   1.000
_cell.angle_alpha   90.00
_cell.angle_beta   90.00
_cell.angle_gamma   90.00
#
_symmetry.space_group_name_H-M   'P 1'
#
loop_
_entity.id
_entity.type
_entity.pdbx_description
1 polymer ?
#
loop_
_entity_poly.entity_id
_entity_poly.type
_entity_poly.pdbx_seq_one_letter_code
_entity_poly.pdbx_strand_id
1 'polypeptide(L)'
;NPVVLGLPGALPVMNRDAIEKSIKVGLLLNCKIADICKWDRKNYFYPDMPKNYQISQFDQPICEGGEVEIEMPGNSPSEIGSHRIVQLTRIHLEEDVGKLTHYETDSLVDYNRAGCPLLEIVSEPDLFSPEEVFAYLTSLRNSLVSAEISDCDMEKGQLRCDANISIRPVGTSTLGTKVEIKNLNTISGVRNGVEYEIRRQTKALNEGETIIQETRRWNPDQKYTTPMRTKEMAHDYRYFPDPDLMPVKIDSEWVEFIRKELPEKPFDKQRRYMEEMNLPYSSTSALCGDRPLCEFFEEAAKLSKVPQKIANWVVNDLLRELGQAGKEGEERRGLQNCPVTPQHLAELINLIEDGVVSNNVAKELFPEMFISGKSAKTLVEEKGLEMKSDGDEIEDLCAQAISDDPDAAEKFRGGKEGAINALKGSVMKATRGQANPQVVDETLRRLLS
;
A
#
# COMPACT_ATOMS: atom_id res chain seq x y z
N ASN A 1 18.17 -18.89 -19.70
CA ASN A 1 19.29 -18.18 -20.35
C ASN A 1 20.53 -19.06 -20.25
N PRO A 2 21.43 -19.04 -21.26
CA PRO A 2 22.64 -19.92 -21.34
C PRO A 2 23.58 -19.79 -20.14
N VAL A 3 23.75 -18.60 -19.59
CA VAL A 3 24.60 -18.34 -18.40
C VAL A 3 24.06 -19.08 -17.18
N VAL A 4 22.74 -18.98 -16.93
CA VAL A 4 22.08 -19.65 -15.80
C VAL A 4 22.26 -21.17 -15.87
N LEU A 5 22.16 -21.72 -17.06
CA LEU A 5 22.34 -23.17 -17.30
C LEU A 5 23.80 -23.62 -17.27
N GLY A 6 24.77 -22.72 -17.10
CA GLY A 6 26.18 -23.04 -17.08
C GLY A 6 26.70 -23.57 -18.39
N LEU A 7 26.14 -23.15 -19.54
CA LEU A 7 26.56 -23.64 -20.84
C LEU A 7 27.99 -23.14 -21.16
N PRO A 8 28.85 -24.00 -21.75
CA PRO A 8 30.21 -23.61 -22.08
C PRO A 8 30.29 -22.38 -22.98
N GLY A 9 31.15 -21.43 -22.63
CA GLY A 9 31.39 -20.20 -23.39
C GLY A 9 30.33 -19.09 -23.17
N ALA A 10 29.30 -19.33 -22.37
CA ALA A 10 28.34 -18.29 -22.01
C ALA A 10 28.87 -17.48 -20.82
N LEU A 11 29.06 -16.17 -21.02
CA LEU A 11 29.53 -15.25 -19.99
C LEU A 11 28.41 -14.30 -19.54
N PRO A 12 28.35 -13.93 -18.24
CA PRO A 12 27.38 -12.98 -17.72
C PRO A 12 27.65 -11.55 -18.19
N VAL A 13 26.62 -10.77 -18.32
CA VAL A 13 26.65 -9.32 -18.58
C VAL A 13 25.69 -8.63 -17.62
N MET A 14 26.13 -7.53 -16.99
CA MET A 14 25.27 -6.76 -16.11
C MET A 14 24.18 -6.01 -16.87
N ASN A 15 22.99 -6.01 -16.31
CA ASN A 15 21.87 -5.23 -16.81
C ASN A 15 21.91 -3.83 -16.21
N ARG A 16 21.98 -2.81 -17.06
CA ARG A 16 22.00 -1.40 -16.65
C ARG A 16 20.75 -1.01 -15.86
N ASP A 17 19.57 -1.43 -16.30
CA ASP A 17 18.30 -1.11 -15.64
C ASP A 17 18.24 -1.70 -14.21
N ALA A 18 18.87 -2.87 -13.99
CA ALA A 18 18.95 -3.46 -12.65
C ALA A 18 19.83 -2.60 -11.73
N ILE A 19 20.93 -2.04 -12.25
CA ILE A 19 21.80 -1.12 -11.49
C ILE A 19 21.04 0.18 -11.20
N GLU A 20 20.37 0.77 -12.19
CA GLU A 20 19.58 2.01 -12.03
C GLU A 20 18.45 1.82 -11.00
N LYS A 21 17.72 0.71 -11.06
CA LYS A 21 16.71 0.38 -10.04
C LYS A 21 17.33 0.19 -8.65
N SER A 22 18.52 -0.39 -8.56
CA SER A 22 19.24 -0.54 -7.28
C SER A 22 19.60 0.81 -6.68
N ILE A 23 20.15 1.71 -7.50
CA ILE A 23 20.45 3.10 -7.10
C ILE A 23 19.17 3.81 -6.68
N LYS A 24 18.09 3.66 -7.45
CA LYS A 24 16.78 4.26 -7.14
C LYS A 24 16.25 3.80 -5.78
N VAL A 25 16.34 2.50 -5.47
CA VAL A 25 15.98 1.98 -4.15
C VAL A 25 16.88 2.54 -3.06
N GLY A 26 18.20 2.57 -3.28
CA GLY A 26 19.13 3.14 -2.32
C GLY A 26 18.84 4.61 -2.00
N LEU A 27 18.57 5.42 -3.02
CA LEU A 27 18.20 6.83 -2.84
C LEU A 27 16.84 6.99 -2.11
N LEU A 28 15.86 6.16 -2.46
CA LEU A 28 14.54 6.15 -1.84
C LEU A 28 14.63 5.85 -0.34
N LEU A 29 15.55 4.96 0.05
CA LEU A 29 15.76 4.52 1.43
C LEU A 29 16.93 5.25 2.13
N ASN A 30 17.37 6.38 1.61
CA ASN A 30 18.43 7.22 2.16
C ASN A 30 19.77 6.49 2.36
N CYS A 31 20.08 5.47 1.53
CA CYS A 31 21.37 4.81 1.54
C CYS A 31 22.47 5.70 0.93
N LYS A 32 23.69 5.45 1.36
CA LYS A 32 24.88 5.91 0.66
C LYS A 32 25.11 5.03 -0.58
N ILE A 33 25.10 5.62 -1.77
CA ILE A 33 25.43 4.93 -3.00
C ILE A 33 26.95 4.80 -3.12
N ALA A 34 27.45 3.61 -3.45
CA ALA A 34 28.87 3.37 -3.63
C ALA A 34 29.40 4.02 -4.91
N ASP A 35 30.55 4.65 -4.88
CA ASP A 35 31.22 5.20 -6.08
C ASP A 35 31.67 4.09 -7.05
N ILE A 36 31.98 2.92 -6.51
CA ILE A 36 32.35 1.73 -7.24
C ILE A 36 31.73 0.52 -6.58
N CYS A 37 31.08 -0.33 -7.34
CA CYS A 37 30.59 -1.62 -6.88
C CYS A 37 31.07 -2.74 -7.77
N LYS A 38 31.17 -3.95 -7.24
CA LYS A 38 31.59 -5.15 -7.96
C LYS A 38 30.66 -6.32 -7.63
N TRP A 39 30.75 -7.35 -8.46
CA TRP A 39 30.03 -8.59 -8.23
C TRP A 39 31.01 -9.71 -7.91
N ASP A 40 30.57 -10.56 -6.99
CA ASP A 40 31.31 -11.72 -6.51
C ASP A 40 30.53 -12.99 -6.85
N ARG A 41 31.26 -14.12 -6.98
CA ARG A 41 30.65 -15.44 -7.07
C ARG A 41 30.44 -15.98 -5.66
N LYS A 42 29.15 -16.19 -5.30
CA LYS A 42 28.72 -16.90 -4.10
C LYS A 42 28.60 -18.39 -4.44
N ASN A 43 29.61 -19.17 -4.07
CA ASN A 43 29.72 -20.56 -4.53
C ASN A 43 28.90 -21.50 -3.63
N TYR A 44 28.03 -22.28 -4.24
CA TYR A 44 27.35 -23.39 -3.58
C TYR A 44 26.83 -24.38 -4.62
N PHE A 45 26.71 -25.63 -4.20
CA PHE A 45 26.27 -26.72 -5.06
C PHE A 45 24.85 -27.11 -4.69
N TYR A 46 23.89 -26.71 -5.52
CA TYR A 46 22.48 -27.04 -5.34
C TYR A 46 21.71 -27.01 -6.67
N PRO A 47 20.65 -27.83 -6.84
CA PRO A 47 19.97 -27.96 -8.13
C PRO A 47 19.33 -26.68 -8.66
N ASP A 48 19.03 -25.68 -7.80
CA ASP A 48 18.45 -24.39 -8.20
C ASP A 48 19.44 -23.47 -8.93
N MET A 49 20.74 -23.80 -8.91
CA MET A 49 21.81 -23.03 -9.54
C MET A 49 22.78 -23.94 -10.32
N PRO A 50 22.46 -24.28 -11.58
CA PRO A 50 23.23 -25.27 -12.36
C PRO A 50 24.70 -24.93 -12.56
N LYS A 51 25.07 -23.66 -12.58
CA LYS A 51 26.47 -23.20 -12.70
C LYS A 51 27.28 -23.23 -11.40
N ASN A 52 26.64 -23.69 -10.28
CA ASN A 52 27.23 -23.87 -8.94
C ASN A 52 27.68 -22.58 -8.23
N TYR A 53 27.30 -21.43 -8.73
CA TYR A 53 27.49 -20.14 -8.06
C TYR A 53 26.33 -19.18 -8.38
N GLN A 54 26.06 -18.27 -7.47
CA GLN A 54 25.16 -17.14 -7.63
C GLN A 54 26.00 -15.87 -7.76
N ILE A 55 25.68 -15.01 -8.74
CA ILE A 55 26.24 -13.66 -8.82
C ILE A 55 25.62 -12.85 -7.71
N SER A 56 26.45 -12.24 -6.86
CA SER A 56 26.03 -11.45 -5.70
C SER A 56 27.05 -10.34 -5.42
N GLN A 57 26.86 -9.56 -4.35
CA GLN A 57 27.85 -8.58 -3.87
C GLN A 57 28.17 -8.86 -2.41
N PHE A 58 29.44 -8.99 -2.07
CA PHE A 58 29.86 -9.35 -0.71
C PHE A 58 30.43 -8.15 0.07
N ASP A 59 31.59 -7.65 -0.30
CA ASP A 59 32.33 -6.61 0.42
C ASP A 59 32.15 -5.20 -0.17
N GLN A 60 31.64 -5.07 -1.40
CA GLN A 60 31.36 -3.80 -2.06
C GLN A 60 29.93 -3.77 -2.61
N PRO A 61 28.94 -3.69 -1.73
CA PRO A 61 27.55 -3.60 -2.16
C PRO A 61 27.27 -2.25 -2.84
N ILE A 62 26.23 -2.20 -3.65
CA ILE A 62 25.84 -0.97 -4.35
C ILE A 62 25.32 0.12 -3.40
N CYS A 63 24.74 -0.27 -2.24
CA CYS A 63 24.22 0.66 -1.26
C CYS A 63 24.64 0.26 0.16
N GLU A 64 25.09 1.23 0.96
CA GLU A 64 25.46 1.07 2.37
C GLU A 64 24.52 1.87 3.26
N GLY A 65 24.19 1.30 4.43
CA GLY A 65 23.29 1.93 5.37
C GLY A 65 21.89 2.13 4.80
N GLY A 66 21.22 3.17 5.23
CA GLY A 66 19.88 3.55 4.84
C GLY A 66 18.87 3.38 5.96
N GLU A 67 17.62 3.70 5.66
CA GLU A 67 16.56 3.71 6.66
C GLU A 67 15.18 3.52 6.04
N VAL A 68 14.28 2.96 6.84
CA VAL A 68 12.86 2.83 6.52
C VAL A 68 12.05 3.48 7.63
N GLU A 69 11.30 4.52 7.29
CA GLU A 69 10.32 5.10 8.21
C GLU A 69 9.12 4.16 8.34
N ILE A 70 8.71 3.90 9.57
CA ILE A 70 7.53 3.08 9.89
C ILE A 70 6.57 3.89 10.76
N GLU A 71 5.29 3.58 10.65
CA GLU A 71 4.25 4.12 11.51
C GLU A 71 3.61 2.99 12.33
N MET A 72 3.62 3.16 13.65
CA MET A 72 2.94 2.27 14.57
C MET A 72 1.46 2.66 14.66
N PRO A 73 0.54 1.72 14.92
CA PRO A 73 -0.88 2.05 15.06
C PRO A 73 -1.13 3.11 16.13
N GLY A 74 -1.97 4.10 15.83
CA GLY A 74 -2.49 5.05 16.81
C GLY A 74 -3.51 4.39 17.76
N ASN A 75 -4.04 5.17 18.72
CA ASN A 75 -5.05 4.68 19.65
C ASN A 75 -6.38 4.38 18.97
N SER A 76 -6.63 5.02 17.83
CA SER A 76 -7.78 4.76 16.97
C SER A 76 -7.37 4.80 15.49
N PRO A 77 -8.17 4.21 14.57
CA PRO A 77 -7.89 4.27 13.13
C PRO A 77 -7.86 5.68 12.51
N SER A 78 -8.33 6.68 13.25
CA SER A 78 -8.34 8.09 12.82
C SER A 78 -7.19 8.92 13.39
N GLU A 79 -6.33 8.33 14.23
CA GLU A 79 -5.18 8.99 14.85
C GLU A 79 -3.88 8.54 14.20
N ILE A 80 -3.00 9.52 14.00
CA ILE A 80 -1.62 9.27 13.56
C ILE A 80 -0.92 8.46 14.64
N GLY A 81 -0.27 7.38 14.23
CA GLY A 81 0.58 6.59 15.09
C GLY A 81 1.93 7.25 15.38
N SER A 82 2.71 6.64 16.23
CA SER A 82 4.09 7.07 16.42
C SER A 82 4.96 6.63 15.24
N HIS A 83 5.75 7.56 14.72
CA HIS A 83 6.71 7.25 13.65
C HIS A 83 8.06 6.88 14.24
N ARG A 84 8.73 5.96 13.58
CA ARG A 84 10.03 5.43 13.96
C ARG A 84 10.84 5.11 12.71
N ILE A 85 12.15 5.25 12.83
CA ILE A 85 13.12 4.89 11.79
C ILE A 85 13.73 3.52 12.13
N VAL A 86 13.74 2.64 11.15
CA VAL A 86 14.43 1.33 11.18
C VAL A 86 15.66 1.44 10.30
N GLN A 87 16.84 1.17 10.85
CA GLN A 87 18.10 1.28 10.12
C GLN A 87 18.34 0.08 9.23
N LEU A 88 19.02 0.32 8.12
CA LEU A 88 19.47 -0.71 7.19
C LEU A 88 20.99 -0.87 7.28
N THR A 89 21.46 -2.09 7.12
CA THR A 89 22.89 -2.39 6.99
C THR A 89 23.37 -2.11 5.57
N ARG A 90 22.65 -2.62 4.58
CA ARG A 90 23.00 -2.52 3.16
C ARG A 90 21.86 -2.96 2.25
N ILE A 91 22.01 -2.60 0.98
CA ILE A 91 21.26 -3.19 -0.13
C ILE A 91 22.26 -3.66 -1.16
N HIS A 92 22.14 -4.90 -1.62
CA HIS A 92 23.02 -5.44 -2.65
C HIS A 92 22.24 -6.11 -3.78
N LEU A 93 22.81 -6.09 -4.98
CA LEU A 93 22.23 -6.65 -6.19
C LEU A 93 22.81 -8.04 -6.42
N GLU A 94 21.93 -9.00 -6.58
CA GLU A 94 22.28 -10.38 -6.93
C GLU A 94 21.36 -10.94 -8.02
N GLU A 95 21.64 -12.14 -8.49
CA GLU A 95 20.70 -12.87 -9.36
C GLU A 95 19.82 -13.81 -8.53
N ASP A 96 18.56 -13.96 -8.94
CA ASP A 96 17.67 -14.94 -8.35
C ASP A 96 18.00 -16.37 -8.86
N VAL A 97 17.58 -17.36 -8.12
CA VAL A 97 17.81 -18.78 -8.36
C VAL A 97 16.55 -19.49 -8.82
N GLY A 98 16.66 -20.74 -9.24
CA GLY A 98 15.53 -21.59 -9.60
C GLY A 98 14.61 -21.85 -8.40
N LYS A 99 13.42 -22.35 -8.69
CA LYS A 99 12.45 -22.79 -7.68
C LYS A 99 12.43 -24.30 -7.62
N LEU A 100 12.60 -24.88 -6.42
CA LEU A 100 12.42 -26.29 -6.18
C LEU A 100 11.06 -26.57 -5.55
N THR A 101 10.40 -27.59 -6.07
CA THR A 101 9.19 -28.18 -5.46
C THR A 101 9.49 -29.64 -5.15
N HIS A 102 9.50 -29.97 -3.86
CA HIS A 102 9.79 -31.32 -3.38
C HIS A 102 8.52 -32.14 -3.26
N TYR A 103 8.57 -33.36 -3.78
CA TYR A 103 7.58 -34.40 -3.61
C TYR A 103 8.19 -35.56 -2.81
N GLU A 104 7.43 -36.59 -2.50
CA GLU A 104 7.92 -37.72 -1.68
C GLU A 104 9.12 -38.44 -2.30
N THR A 105 9.13 -38.63 -3.63
CA THR A 105 10.16 -39.37 -4.35
C THR A 105 11.00 -38.49 -5.27
N ASP A 106 10.50 -37.33 -5.67
CA ASP A 106 11.07 -36.51 -6.72
C ASP A 106 11.11 -35.01 -6.35
N SER A 107 11.88 -34.23 -7.08
CA SER A 107 11.89 -32.78 -7.00
C SER A 107 11.80 -32.16 -8.38
N LEU A 108 10.91 -31.22 -8.55
CA LEU A 108 10.83 -30.41 -9.77
C LEU A 108 11.67 -29.15 -9.60
N VAL A 109 12.43 -28.82 -10.65
CA VAL A 109 13.23 -27.61 -10.72
C VAL A 109 12.69 -26.71 -11.81
N ASP A 110 12.28 -25.49 -11.44
CA ASP A 110 11.83 -24.46 -12.36
C ASP A 110 12.85 -23.33 -12.41
N TYR A 111 13.44 -23.11 -13.60
CA TYR A 111 14.43 -22.06 -13.83
C TYR A 111 13.85 -20.77 -14.43
N ASN A 112 12.54 -20.60 -14.53
CA ASN A 112 11.96 -19.40 -15.16
C ASN A 112 12.33 -18.10 -14.42
N ARG A 113 12.60 -18.19 -13.12
CA ARG A 113 13.05 -17.06 -12.29
C ARG A 113 14.57 -16.91 -12.24
N ALA A 114 15.32 -17.94 -12.53
CA ALA A 114 16.77 -17.97 -12.38
C ALA A 114 17.47 -16.94 -13.28
N GLY A 115 18.39 -16.17 -12.71
CA GLY A 115 19.08 -15.08 -13.39
C GLY A 115 18.29 -13.76 -13.48
N CYS A 116 17.09 -13.68 -12.91
CA CYS A 116 16.41 -12.40 -12.74
C CYS A 116 17.16 -11.54 -11.71
N PRO A 117 17.25 -10.21 -11.90
CA PRO A 117 17.81 -9.33 -10.88
C PRO A 117 17.04 -9.42 -9.57
N LEU A 118 17.75 -9.53 -8.46
CA LEU A 118 17.22 -9.60 -7.10
C LEU A 118 17.96 -8.59 -6.22
N LEU A 119 17.22 -7.78 -5.47
CA LEU A 119 17.77 -6.92 -4.43
C LEU A 119 17.57 -7.55 -3.06
N GLU A 120 18.65 -7.71 -2.30
CA GLU A 120 18.57 -8.08 -0.90
C GLU A 120 18.72 -6.82 -0.04
N ILE A 121 17.70 -6.52 0.76
CA ILE A 121 17.64 -5.40 1.70
C ILE A 121 17.84 -5.98 3.10
N VAL A 122 18.91 -5.62 3.76
CA VAL A 122 19.28 -6.13 5.08
C VAL A 122 19.05 -5.03 6.12
N SER A 123 18.14 -5.29 7.07
CA SER A 123 17.92 -4.39 8.20
C SER A 123 18.94 -4.61 9.31
N GLU A 124 19.23 -3.59 10.10
CA GLU A 124 19.83 -3.74 11.42
C GLU A 124 18.85 -4.50 12.35
N PRO A 125 19.33 -5.12 13.46
CA PRO A 125 18.49 -5.77 14.45
C PRO A 125 17.72 -4.74 15.30
N ASP A 126 16.92 -3.93 14.65
CA ASP A 126 16.30 -2.70 15.13
C ASP A 126 14.75 -2.81 15.16
N LEU A 127 14.21 -4.02 15.03
CA LEU A 127 12.79 -4.33 15.15
C LEU A 127 12.54 -5.12 16.43
N PHE A 128 11.62 -4.65 17.29
CA PHE A 128 11.43 -5.17 18.66
C PHE A 128 10.06 -5.81 18.89
N SER A 129 9.15 -5.75 17.92
CA SER A 129 7.83 -6.37 18.04
C SER A 129 7.31 -6.91 16.70
N PRO A 130 6.35 -7.84 16.71
CA PRO A 130 5.69 -8.30 15.49
C PRO A 130 4.96 -7.18 14.73
N GLU A 131 4.43 -6.19 15.45
CA GLU A 131 3.76 -5.01 14.91
C GLU A 131 4.75 -4.12 14.15
N GLU A 132 5.95 -3.91 14.70
CA GLU A 132 7.01 -3.18 14.00
C GLU A 132 7.46 -3.89 12.73
N VAL A 133 7.55 -5.22 12.73
CA VAL A 133 7.87 -6.01 11.54
C VAL A 133 6.78 -5.84 10.47
N PHE A 134 5.51 -5.86 10.87
CA PHE A 134 4.40 -5.63 9.95
C PHE A 134 4.45 -4.22 9.35
N ALA A 135 4.66 -3.21 10.18
CA ALA A 135 4.78 -1.81 9.76
C ALA A 135 5.98 -1.61 8.82
N TYR A 136 7.13 -2.23 9.13
CA TYR A 136 8.34 -2.17 8.31
C TYR A 136 8.11 -2.73 6.91
N LEU A 137 7.58 -3.95 6.80
CA LEU A 137 7.33 -4.56 5.49
C LEU A 137 6.25 -3.82 4.69
N THR A 138 5.26 -3.27 5.38
CA THR A 138 4.20 -2.46 4.75
C THR A 138 4.79 -1.17 4.18
N SER A 139 5.57 -0.43 4.96
CA SER A 139 6.20 0.82 4.53
C SER A 139 7.20 0.58 3.40
N LEU A 140 8.06 -0.44 3.52
CA LEU A 140 9.01 -0.82 2.49
C LEU A 140 8.29 -1.17 1.18
N ARG A 141 7.27 -2.04 1.25
CA ARG A 141 6.45 -2.40 0.09
C ARG A 141 5.82 -1.18 -0.58
N ASN A 142 5.18 -0.31 0.19
CA ASN A 142 4.52 0.88 -0.35
C ASN A 142 5.53 1.82 -1.02
N SER A 143 6.72 1.98 -0.45
CA SER A 143 7.79 2.78 -1.04
C SER A 143 8.28 2.21 -2.37
N LEU A 144 8.52 0.89 -2.44
CA LEU A 144 8.99 0.21 -3.66
C LEU A 144 7.93 0.21 -4.76
N VAL A 145 6.67 0.00 -4.42
CA VAL A 145 5.53 0.05 -5.36
C VAL A 145 5.35 1.48 -5.87
N SER A 146 5.40 2.48 -4.99
CA SER A 146 5.29 3.89 -5.36
C SER A 146 6.39 4.33 -6.33
N ALA A 147 7.59 3.78 -6.19
CA ALA A 147 8.74 4.07 -7.04
C ALA A 147 8.81 3.21 -8.33
N GLU A 148 7.83 2.36 -8.60
CA GLU A 148 7.79 1.44 -9.75
C GLU A 148 9.00 0.47 -9.82
N ILE A 149 9.49 0.09 -8.66
CA ILE A 149 10.60 -0.89 -8.60
C ILE A 149 10.06 -2.30 -8.81
N SER A 150 8.98 -2.64 -8.10
CA SER A 150 8.32 -3.96 -8.14
C SER A 150 6.88 -3.83 -7.64
N ASP A 151 5.99 -4.73 -8.05
CA ASP A 151 4.63 -4.85 -7.46
C ASP A 151 4.68 -5.42 -6.03
N CYS A 152 5.82 -5.98 -5.63
CA CYS A 152 6.05 -6.55 -4.30
C CYS A 152 4.99 -7.59 -3.88
N ASP A 153 4.51 -8.39 -4.85
CA ASP A 153 3.55 -9.46 -4.59
C ASP A 153 4.29 -10.66 -3.99
N MET A 154 4.04 -10.92 -2.70
CA MET A 154 4.70 -12.02 -1.99
C MET A 154 4.21 -13.40 -2.46
N GLU A 155 2.97 -13.53 -2.90
CA GLU A 155 2.42 -14.80 -3.39
C GLU A 155 3.04 -15.19 -4.73
N LYS A 156 3.37 -14.19 -5.55
CA LYS A 156 4.13 -14.39 -6.80
C LYS A 156 5.65 -14.46 -6.60
N GLY A 157 6.12 -14.27 -5.37
CA GLY A 157 7.54 -14.30 -5.02
C GLY A 157 8.33 -13.07 -5.48
N GLN A 158 7.66 -11.96 -5.77
CA GLN A 158 8.29 -10.67 -6.11
C GLN A 158 8.86 -9.96 -4.88
N LEU A 159 8.34 -10.24 -3.70
CA LEU A 159 8.91 -9.88 -2.40
C LEU A 159 8.99 -11.15 -1.55
N ARG A 160 10.16 -11.39 -0.96
CA ARG A 160 10.40 -12.50 -0.03
C ARG A 160 10.99 -11.94 1.24
N CYS A 161 10.69 -12.57 2.37
CA CYS A 161 11.21 -12.17 3.65
C CYS A 161 11.70 -13.41 4.41
N ASP A 162 12.93 -13.35 4.89
CA ASP A 162 13.47 -14.24 5.90
C ASP A 162 13.58 -13.44 7.22
N ALA A 163 13.03 -13.94 8.30
CA ALA A 163 13.07 -13.27 9.60
C ALA A 163 14.09 -13.93 10.52
N ASN A 164 15.06 -13.15 11.02
CA ASN A 164 16.02 -13.59 12.03
C ASN A 164 15.57 -13.07 13.40
N ILE A 165 15.30 -13.97 14.34
CA ILE A 165 14.75 -13.64 15.65
C ILE A 165 15.65 -14.16 16.75
N SER A 166 15.96 -13.31 17.72
CA SER A 166 16.55 -13.67 18.99
C SER A 166 15.86 -12.91 20.12
N ILE A 167 15.84 -13.46 21.32
CA ILE A 167 15.33 -12.77 22.49
C ILE A 167 16.44 -12.60 23.53
N ARG A 168 16.29 -11.58 24.37
CA ARG A 168 17.22 -11.26 25.44
C ARG A 168 16.47 -10.71 26.66
N PRO A 169 17.03 -10.80 27.86
CA PRO A 169 16.45 -10.15 29.02
C PRO A 169 16.34 -8.63 28.83
N VAL A 170 15.27 -8.04 29.34
CA VAL A 170 15.07 -6.59 29.31
C VAL A 170 16.23 -5.90 30.03
N GLY A 171 16.75 -4.82 29.42
CA GLY A 171 17.88 -4.06 29.96
C GLY A 171 19.27 -4.57 29.56
N THR A 172 19.36 -5.69 28.82
CA THR A 172 20.64 -6.17 28.26
C THR A 172 20.83 -5.68 26.82
N SER A 173 22.09 -5.44 26.41
CA SER A 173 22.43 -5.05 25.04
C SER A 173 22.86 -6.22 24.15
N THR A 174 23.34 -7.31 24.75
CA THR A 174 23.82 -8.49 24.00
C THR A 174 22.65 -9.25 23.40
N LEU A 175 22.69 -9.47 22.10
CA LEU A 175 21.68 -10.26 21.38
C LEU A 175 21.77 -11.73 21.79
N GLY A 176 20.61 -12.40 21.84
CA GLY A 176 20.53 -13.85 22.04
C GLY A 176 20.86 -14.65 20.78
N THR A 177 20.77 -15.97 20.88
CA THR A 177 20.95 -16.88 19.75
C THR A 177 19.83 -16.70 18.76
N LYS A 178 20.19 -16.40 17.50
CA LYS A 178 19.21 -16.17 16.44
C LYS A 178 18.65 -17.45 15.83
N VAL A 179 17.37 -17.42 15.53
CA VAL A 179 16.65 -18.43 14.74
C VAL A 179 16.14 -17.75 13.47
N GLU A 180 16.39 -18.36 12.34
CA GLU A 180 15.91 -17.91 11.02
C GLU A 180 14.57 -18.56 10.71
N ILE A 181 13.56 -17.76 10.34
CA ILE A 181 12.25 -18.28 9.87
C ILE A 181 12.15 -18.08 8.37
N LYS A 182 11.82 -19.15 7.66
CA LYS A 182 11.57 -19.17 6.21
C LYS A 182 10.12 -19.53 5.87
N ASN A 183 9.76 -19.44 4.59
CA ASN A 183 8.42 -19.73 4.08
C ASN A 183 7.36 -18.72 4.55
N LEU A 184 7.73 -17.45 4.58
CA LEU A 184 6.89 -16.33 4.97
C LEU A 184 6.33 -15.65 3.71
N ASN A 185 5.12 -16.05 3.27
CA ASN A 185 4.58 -15.71 1.96
C ASN A 185 3.58 -14.53 2.00
N THR A 186 3.34 -13.95 3.15
CA THR A 186 2.50 -12.75 3.33
C THR A 186 3.04 -11.90 4.47
N ILE A 187 2.84 -10.58 4.44
CA ILE A 187 3.27 -9.67 5.52
C ILE A 187 2.64 -10.09 6.87
N SER A 188 1.36 -10.45 6.87
CA SER A 188 0.70 -10.99 8.06
C SER A 188 1.31 -12.32 8.52
N GLY A 189 1.74 -13.17 7.57
CA GLY A 189 2.46 -14.41 7.84
C GLY A 189 3.79 -14.17 8.53
N VAL A 190 4.54 -13.14 8.10
CA VAL A 190 5.79 -12.72 8.76
C VAL A 190 5.52 -12.31 10.20
N ARG A 191 4.57 -11.40 10.44
CA ARG A 191 4.16 -10.97 11.79
C ARG A 191 3.81 -12.16 12.68
N ASN A 192 2.95 -13.06 12.20
CA ASN A 192 2.49 -14.21 12.97
C ASN A 192 3.63 -15.21 13.25
N GLY A 193 4.54 -15.41 12.28
CA GLY A 193 5.72 -16.26 12.46
C GLY A 193 6.68 -15.70 13.51
N VAL A 194 6.93 -14.39 13.47
CA VAL A 194 7.73 -13.67 14.49
C VAL A 194 7.10 -13.77 15.87
N GLU A 195 5.79 -13.52 15.98
CA GLU A 195 5.07 -13.63 17.25
C GLU A 195 5.14 -15.04 17.84
N TYR A 196 4.94 -16.07 17.02
CA TYR A 196 5.06 -17.45 17.47
C TYR A 196 6.48 -17.75 17.96
N GLU A 197 7.51 -17.33 17.23
CA GLU A 197 8.90 -17.61 17.56
C GLU A 197 9.34 -16.90 18.85
N ILE A 198 8.91 -15.68 19.07
CA ILE A 198 9.12 -14.95 20.34
C ILE A 198 8.54 -15.75 21.50
N ARG A 199 7.30 -16.22 21.38
CA ARG A 199 6.65 -17.03 22.42
C ARG A 199 7.38 -18.36 22.66
N ARG A 200 7.80 -19.05 21.58
CA ARG A 200 8.54 -20.31 21.66
C ARG A 200 9.88 -20.14 22.38
N GLN A 201 10.69 -19.16 21.96
CA GLN A 201 11.99 -18.88 22.59
C GLN A 201 11.82 -18.45 24.05
N THR A 202 10.83 -17.60 24.34
CA THR A 202 10.53 -17.17 25.72
C THR A 202 10.18 -18.35 26.60
N LYS A 203 9.34 -19.27 26.13
CA LYS A 203 8.97 -20.49 26.88
C LYS A 203 10.20 -21.37 27.15
N ALA A 204 10.97 -21.68 26.10
CA ALA A 204 12.16 -22.53 26.22
C ALA A 204 13.17 -21.97 27.22
N LEU A 205 13.50 -20.67 27.15
CA LEU A 205 14.43 -20.03 28.09
C LEU A 205 13.89 -20.01 29.54
N ASN A 206 12.60 -19.79 29.73
CA ASN A 206 11.98 -19.86 31.06
C ASN A 206 11.98 -21.29 31.66
N GLU A 207 11.96 -22.31 30.80
CA GLU A 207 12.08 -23.72 31.20
C GLU A 207 13.54 -24.19 31.39
N GLY A 208 14.50 -23.27 31.18
CA GLY A 208 15.94 -23.56 31.32
C GLY A 208 16.56 -24.23 30.10
N GLU A 209 15.85 -24.27 28.96
CA GLU A 209 16.38 -24.80 27.72
C GLU A 209 17.30 -23.79 27.04
N THR A 210 18.22 -24.30 26.20
CA THR A 210 19.11 -23.44 25.39
C THR A 210 18.56 -23.31 23.98
N ILE A 211 18.50 -22.09 23.48
CA ILE A 211 18.15 -21.83 22.06
C ILE A 211 19.33 -22.20 21.17
N ILE A 212 19.07 -23.06 20.19
CA ILE A 212 20.03 -23.50 19.18
C ILE A 212 19.88 -22.64 17.94
N GLN A 213 20.99 -22.25 17.31
CA GLN A 213 20.96 -21.56 16.03
C GLN A 213 20.48 -22.52 14.93
N GLU A 214 19.28 -22.29 14.44
CA GLU A 214 18.63 -23.15 13.45
C GLU A 214 17.82 -22.34 12.44
N THR A 215 17.48 -22.98 11.31
CA THR A 215 16.47 -22.48 10.37
C THR A 215 15.17 -23.24 10.60
N ARG A 216 14.07 -22.51 10.71
CA ARG A 216 12.72 -23.05 10.92
C ARG A 216 11.81 -22.65 9.77
N ARG A 217 10.83 -23.48 9.45
CA ARG A 217 9.81 -23.24 8.43
C ARG A 217 8.50 -22.84 9.10
N TRP A 218 7.92 -21.72 8.68
CA TRP A 218 6.58 -21.32 9.08
C TRP A 218 5.52 -22.16 8.37
N ASN A 219 4.55 -22.68 9.13
CA ASN A 219 3.34 -23.34 8.61
C ASN A 219 2.15 -22.40 8.83
N PRO A 220 1.58 -21.78 7.76
CA PRO A 220 0.49 -20.81 7.89
C PRO A 220 -0.83 -21.45 8.34
N ASP A 221 -1.10 -22.72 7.99
CA ASP A 221 -2.35 -23.41 8.31
C ASP A 221 -2.40 -23.78 9.79
N GLN A 222 -1.30 -24.30 10.31
CA GLN A 222 -1.19 -24.76 11.70
C GLN A 222 -0.64 -23.69 12.65
N LYS A 223 -0.16 -22.56 12.12
CA LYS A 223 0.35 -21.39 12.86
C LYS A 223 1.49 -21.74 13.84
N TYR A 224 2.45 -22.55 13.40
CA TYR A 224 3.67 -22.86 14.15
C TYR A 224 4.88 -23.00 13.22
N THR A 225 6.08 -23.04 13.82
CA THR A 225 7.33 -23.27 13.08
C THR A 225 7.85 -24.69 13.32
N THR A 226 8.42 -25.32 12.28
CA THR A 226 9.11 -26.60 12.36
C THR A 226 10.58 -26.46 12.04
N PRO A 227 11.50 -27.17 12.71
CA PRO A 227 12.90 -27.19 12.33
C PRO A 227 13.06 -27.71 10.90
N MET A 228 13.90 -27.05 10.11
CA MET A 228 14.29 -27.55 8.79
C MET A 228 15.58 -28.34 8.84
N ARG A 229 16.62 -27.73 9.39
CA ARG A 229 17.92 -28.33 9.67
C ARG A 229 18.67 -27.47 10.68
N THR A 230 19.53 -28.07 11.45
CA THR A 230 20.52 -27.37 12.26
C THR A 230 21.67 -26.91 11.38
N LYS A 231 22.13 -25.66 11.56
CA LYS A 231 23.36 -25.19 10.91
C LYS A 231 24.55 -25.73 11.68
N GLU A 232 24.95 -26.98 11.43
CA GLU A 232 26.20 -27.52 11.97
C GLU A 232 27.45 -26.88 11.32
N MET A 233 27.28 -26.24 10.14
CA MET A 233 28.35 -25.47 9.47
C MET A 233 27.74 -24.23 8.86
N ALA A 234 28.29 -23.07 9.17
CA ALA A 234 28.09 -21.89 8.34
C ALA A 234 28.59 -22.24 6.93
N HIS A 235 27.74 -22.07 5.91
CA HIS A 235 28.18 -22.32 4.54
C HIS A 235 29.30 -21.33 4.23
N ASP A 236 30.51 -21.81 4.06
CA ASP A 236 31.61 -21.05 3.48
C ASP A 236 31.36 -20.97 1.97
N TYR A 237 30.79 -19.82 1.56
CA TYR A 237 30.48 -19.57 0.16
C TYR A 237 31.70 -19.23 -0.67
N ARG A 238 32.90 -19.08 -0.07
CA ARG A 238 34.14 -18.78 -0.74
C ARG A 238 33.99 -17.71 -1.79
N TYR A 239 33.49 -16.54 -1.37
CA TYR A 239 33.30 -15.40 -2.25
C TYR A 239 34.62 -14.99 -2.91
N PHE A 240 34.58 -14.73 -4.19
CA PHE A 240 35.63 -14.08 -4.94
C PHE A 240 35.04 -13.25 -6.09
N PRO A 241 35.75 -12.17 -6.54
CA PRO A 241 35.27 -11.34 -7.63
C PRO A 241 34.96 -12.15 -8.89
N ASP A 242 33.82 -11.92 -9.52
CA ASP A 242 33.50 -12.58 -10.79
C ASP A 242 34.43 -12.04 -11.87
N PRO A 243 35.25 -12.91 -12.51
CA PRO A 243 36.25 -12.48 -13.50
C PRO A 243 35.64 -11.97 -14.81
N ASP A 244 34.36 -12.29 -15.07
CA ASP A 244 33.66 -11.93 -16.29
C ASP A 244 32.89 -10.60 -16.12
N LEU A 245 32.78 -10.06 -14.88
CA LEU A 245 32.07 -8.82 -14.58
C LEU A 245 33.06 -7.75 -14.10
N MET A 246 33.17 -6.70 -14.88
CA MET A 246 34.00 -5.56 -14.49
C MET A 246 33.31 -4.75 -13.38
N PRO A 247 34.09 -4.20 -12.42
CA PRO A 247 33.57 -3.23 -11.47
C PRO A 247 32.88 -2.07 -12.19
N VAL A 248 31.76 -1.60 -11.63
CA VAL A 248 30.98 -0.50 -12.18
C VAL A 248 31.27 0.76 -11.37
N LYS A 249 31.71 1.80 -12.07
CA LYS A 249 31.83 3.14 -11.49
C LYS A 249 30.49 3.85 -11.60
N ILE A 250 30.02 4.35 -10.47
CA ILE A 250 28.77 5.12 -10.36
C ILE A 250 29.17 6.57 -10.07
N ASP A 251 29.05 7.44 -11.06
CA ASP A 251 29.37 8.84 -10.90
C ASP A 251 28.17 9.65 -10.34
N SER A 252 28.48 10.82 -9.83
CA SER A 252 27.48 11.71 -9.23
C SER A 252 26.45 12.20 -10.24
N GLU A 253 26.79 12.34 -11.51
CA GLU A 253 25.84 12.79 -12.55
C GLU A 253 24.76 11.73 -12.77
N TRP A 254 25.14 10.47 -12.83
CA TRP A 254 24.20 9.36 -12.94
C TRP A 254 23.29 9.26 -11.72
N VAL A 255 23.85 9.39 -10.51
CA VAL A 255 23.06 9.39 -9.26
C VAL A 255 22.06 10.54 -9.26
N GLU A 256 22.49 11.76 -9.62
CA GLU A 256 21.59 12.93 -9.66
C GLU A 256 20.54 12.85 -10.77
N PHE A 257 20.85 12.20 -11.89
CA PHE A 257 19.86 11.90 -12.92
C PHE A 257 18.73 11.02 -12.34
N ILE A 258 19.09 9.92 -11.69
CA ILE A 258 18.11 9.01 -11.07
C ILE A 258 17.36 9.70 -9.92
N ARG A 259 18.04 10.54 -9.13
CA ARG A 259 17.41 11.28 -8.02
C ARG A 259 16.26 12.18 -8.48
N LYS A 260 16.36 12.77 -9.65
CA LYS A 260 15.31 13.63 -10.24
C LYS A 260 14.05 12.85 -10.65
N GLU A 261 14.19 11.54 -10.85
CA GLU A 261 13.07 10.66 -11.22
C GLU A 261 12.40 10.01 -10.00
N LEU A 262 12.89 10.29 -8.78
CA LEU A 262 12.29 9.74 -7.56
C LEU A 262 10.91 10.32 -7.35
N PRO A 263 9.90 9.48 -7.08
CA PRO A 263 8.61 9.96 -6.63
C PRO A 263 8.72 10.48 -5.19
N GLU A 264 7.78 11.31 -4.80
CA GLU A 264 7.58 11.67 -3.40
C GLU A 264 7.29 10.43 -2.56
N LYS A 265 7.95 10.30 -1.40
CA LYS A 265 7.75 9.15 -0.51
C LYS A 265 6.31 9.13 0.05
N PRO A 266 5.73 7.95 0.29
CA PRO A 266 4.34 7.85 0.78
C PRO A 266 4.06 8.67 2.04
N PHE A 267 4.94 8.67 3.04
CA PHE A 267 4.76 9.45 4.26
C PHE A 267 4.95 10.96 4.06
N ASP A 268 5.85 11.39 3.17
CA ASP A 268 6.01 12.81 2.83
C ASP A 268 4.75 13.33 2.14
N LYS A 269 4.23 12.54 1.19
CA LYS A 269 2.97 12.82 0.49
C LYS A 269 1.79 12.88 1.46
N GLN A 270 1.72 11.97 2.42
CA GLN A 270 0.70 11.95 3.46
C GLN A 270 0.74 13.22 4.31
N ARG A 271 1.93 13.61 4.78
CA ARG A 271 2.13 14.87 5.54
C ARG A 271 1.69 16.08 4.71
N ARG A 272 2.10 16.16 3.46
CA ARG A 272 1.71 17.24 2.57
C ARG A 272 0.19 17.33 2.39
N TYR A 273 -0.51 16.23 2.20
CA TYR A 273 -1.97 16.25 2.08
C TYR A 273 -2.66 16.71 3.35
N MET A 274 -2.13 16.35 4.51
CA MET A 274 -2.68 16.81 5.79
C MET A 274 -2.43 18.30 6.01
N GLU A 275 -1.25 18.80 5.69
CA GLU A 275 -0.84 20.18 5.93
C GLU A 275 -1.39 21.15 4.89
N GLU A 276 -1.25 20.84 3.60
CA GLU A 276 -1.61 21.77 2.52
C GLU A 276 -3.07 21.66 2.10
N MET A 277 -3.64 20.43 2.13
CA MET A 277 -5.02 20.18 1.70
C MET A 277 -5.99 20.01 2.88
N ASN A 278 -5.50 20.05 4.12
CA ASN A 278 -6.28 19.84 5.34
C ASN A 278 -7.09 18.55 5.31
N LEU A 279 -6.50 17.46 4.79
CA LEU A 279 -7.14 16.14 4.76
C LEU A 279 -6.99 15.44 6.11
N PRO A 280 -8.02 14.69 6.57
CA PRO A 280 -7.91 13.90 7.79
C PRO A 280 -6.95 12.71 7.58
N TYR A 281 -6.28 12.30 8.65
CA TYR A 281 -5.34 11.17 8.64
C TYR A 281 -5.94 9.89 8.04
N SER A 282 -7.18 9.53 8.39
CA SER A 282 -7.86 8.34 7.86
C SER A 282 -7.97 8.32 6.33
N SER A 283 -8.19 9.49 5.72
CA SER A 283 -8.25 9.60 4.26
C SER A 283 -6.85 9.52 3.64
N THR A 284 -5.87 10.21 4.22
CA THR A 284 -4.50 10.24 3.68
C THR A 284 -3.81 8.88 3.81
N SER A 285 -4.04 8.15 4.91
CA SER A 285 -3.52 6.79 5.10
C SER A 285 -4.07 5.83 4.04
N ALA A 286 -5.36 5.92 3.72
CA ALA A 286 -5.97 5.10 2.66
C ALA A 286 -5.42 5.46 1.27
N LEU A 287 -5.30 6.76 0.96
CA LEU A 287 -4.81 7.25 -0.33
C LEU A 287 -3.34 6.90 -0.57
N CYS A 288 -2.47 7.19 0.39
CA CYS A 288 -1.03 7.01 0.25
C CYS A 288 -0.58 5.54 0.35
N GLY A 289 -1.46 4.65 0.83
CA GLY A 289 -1.23 3.20 0.85
C GLY A 289 -1.39 2.49 -0.49
N ASP A 290 -2.02 3.14 -1.48
CA ASP A 290 -2.30 2.60 -2.82
C ASP A 290 -1.95 3.64 -3.88
N ARG A 291 -0.90 3.38 -4.66
CA ARG A 291 -0.40 4.34 -5.66
C ARG A 291 -1.45 4.70 -6.73
N PRO A 292 -2.13 3.75 -7.41
CA PRO A 292 -3.16 4.07 -8.38
C PRO A 292 -4.27 4.94 -7.80
N LEU A 293 -4.68 4.67 -6.55
CA LEU A 293 -5.68 5.47 -5.86
C LEU A 293 -5.20 6.89 -5.56
N CYS A 294 -3.94 7.02 -5.18
CA CYS A 294 -3.28 8.29 -4.94
C CYS A 294 -3.21 9.15 -6.21
N GLU A 295 -2.81 8.56 -7.34
CA GLU A 295 -2.75 9.23 -8.64
C GLU A 295 -4.15 9.66 -9.11
N PHE A 296 -5.14 8.77 -8.98
CA PHE A 296 -6.53 9.11 -9.27
C PHE A 296 -7.02 10.32 -8.45
N PHE A 297 -6.72 10.31 -7.15
CA PHE A 297 -7.06 11.42 -6.26
C PHE A 297 -6.38 12.72 -6.70
N GLU A 298 -5.06 12.71 -6.96
CA GLU A 298 -4.31 13.90 -7.34
C GLU A 298 -4.83 14.52 -8.66
N GLU A 299 -5.14 13.68 -9.65
CA GLU A 299 -5.71 14.15 -10.92
C GLU A 299 -7.10 14.77 -10.72
N ALA A 300 -7.98 14.12 -9.96
CA ALA A 300 -9.31 14.65 -9.68
C ALA A 300 -9.26 15.94 -8.83
N ALA A 301 -8.38 15.98 -7.85
CA ALA A 301 -8.22 17.14 -6.96
C ALA A 301 -7.73 18.39 -7.69
N LYS A 302 -6.88 18.25 -8.72
CA LYS A 302 -6.43 19.36 -9.58
C LYS A 302 -7.58 20.02 -10.35
N LEU A 303 -8.64 19.27 -10.63
CA LEU A 303 -9.80 19.71 -11.42
C LEU A 303 -10.98 20.17 -10.56
N SER A 304 -10.90 19.98 -9.25
CA SER A 304 -11.97 20.30 -8.30
C SER A 304 -11.69 21.56 -7.50
N LYS A 305 -12.75 22.28 -7.17
CA LYS A 305 -12.72 23.42 -6.26
C LYS A 305 -12.49 23.01 -4.79
N VAL A 306 -12.77 21.74 -4.44
CA VAL A 306 -12.76 21.25 -3.06
C VAL A 306 -12.09 19.87 -2.97
N PRO A 307 -10.74 19.83 -2.88
CA PRO A 307 -9.98 18.57 -2.79
C PRO A 307 -10.42 17.64 -1.65
N GLN A 308 -10.88 18.19 -0.52
CA GLN A 308 -11.36 17.39 0.63
C GLN A 308 -12.57 16.52 0.27
N LYS A 309 -13.48 17.04 -0.54
CA LYS A 309 -14.63 16.26 -1.02
C LYS A 309 -14.21 15.16 -1.98
N ILE A 310 -13.25 15.45 -2.87
CA ILE A 310 -12.65 14.42 -3.76
C ILE A 310 -12.07 13.29 -2.92
N ALA A 311 -11.23 13.59 -1.91
CA ALA A 311 -10.64 12.57 -1.03
C ALA A 311 -11.71 11.69 -0.37
N ASN A 312 -12.76 12.31 0.16
CA ASN A 312 -13.86 11.59 0.79
C ASN A 312 -14.59 10.65 -0.19
N TRP A 313 -14.89 11.13 -1.40
CA TRP A 313 -15.55 10.33 -2.42
C TRP A 313 -14.66 9.19 -2.94
N VAL A 314 -13.35 9.43 -3.09
CA VAL A 314 -12.40 8.38 -3.49
C VAL A 314 -12.35 7.29 -2.43
N VAL A 315 -12.17 7.63 -1.16
CA VAL A 315 -11.97 6.65 -0.07
C VAL A 315 -13.26 5.90 0.27
N ASN A 316 -14.42 6.55 0.21
CA ASN A 316 -15.67 5.93 0.64
C ASN A 316 -16.53 5.40 -0.53
N ASP A 317 -16.75 6.22 -1.56
CA ASP A 317 -17.69 5.88 -2.61
C ASP A 317 -17.03 5.10 -3.76
N LEU A 318 -15.88 5.58 -4.26
CA LEU A 318 -15.14 4.88 -5.34
C LEU A 318 -14.67 3.49 -4.90
N LEU A 319 -14.02 3.38 -3.73
CA LEU A 319 -13.57 2.08 -3.21
C LEU A 319 -14.72 1.12 -2.93
N ARG A 320 -15.88 1.63 -2.51
CA ARG A 320 -17.08 0.81 -2.33
C ARG A 320 -17.54 0.21 -3.66
N GLU A 321 -17.66 1.01 -4.71
CA GLU A 321 -18.10 0.53 -6.03
C GLU A 321 -17.09 -0.46 -6.63
N LEU A 322 -15.79 -0.20 -6.53
CA LEU A 322 -14.74 -1.14 -6.94
C LEU A 322 -14.81 -2.46 -6.16
N GLY A 323 -15.14 -2.41 -4.86
CA GLY A 323 -15.31 -3.60 -4.02
C GLY A 323 -16.59 -4.40 -4.34
N GLN A 324 -17.66 -3.75 -4.79
CA GLN A 324 -18.92 -4.42 -5.16
C GLN A 324 -18.79 -5.18 -6.48
N ALA A 325 -18.08 -4.62 -7.46
CA ALA A 325 -17.84 -5.27 -8.75
C ALA A 325 -17.12 -6.63 -8.63
N GLY A 326 -16.40 -6.89 -7.53
CA GLY A 326 -15.75 -8.19 -7.27
C GLY A 326 -16.60 -9.25 -6.56
N LYS A 327 -17.86 -8.94 -6.19
CA LYS A 327 -18.74 -9.89 -5.46
C LYS A 327 -19.53 -10.86 -6.34
N GLU A 328 -19.65 -10.58 -7.61
CA GLU A 328 -20.44 -11.40 -8.56
C GLU A 328 -19.60 -12.44 -9.34
N GLY A 329 -18.41 -12.84 -8.82
CA GLY A 329 -17.53 -13.82 -9.47
C GLY A 329 -16.65 -13.24 -10.59
N GLU A 330 -16.66 -11.93 -10.80
CA GLU A 330 -15.69 -11.21 -11.60
C GLU A 330 -14.45 -10.86 -10.76
N GLU A 331 -13.27 -10.88 -11.39
CA GLU A 331 -12.05 -10.35 -10.76
C GLU A 331 -12.29 -8.92 -10.24
N ARG A 332 -11.78 -8.60 -9.06
CA ARG A 332 -11.87 -7.24 -8.50
C ARG A 332 -11.43 -6.24 -9.56
N ARG A 333 -12.30 -5.32 -9.95
CA ARG A 333 -11.94 -4.28 -10.91
C ARG A 333 -10.90 -3.38 -10.26
N GLY A 334 -9.67 -3.45 -10.78
CA GLY A 334 -8.65 -2.46 -10.43
C GLY A 334 -9.02 -1.09 -11.01
N LEU A 335 -8.45 -0.02 -10.48
CA LEU A 335 -8.61 1.35 -11.01
C LEU A 335 -8.28 1.46 -12.51
N GLN A 336 -7.42 0.59 -13.03
CA GLN A 336 -7.06 0.52 -14.46
C GLN A 336 -8.27 0.27 -15.38
N ASN A 337 -9.30 -0.41 -14.88
CA ASN A 337 -10.53 -0.72 -15.61
C ASN A 337 -11.75 0.01 -15.03
N CYS A 338 -11.52 1.09 -14.27
CA CYS A 338 -12.59 1.90 -13.69
C CYS A 338 -13.28 2.72 -14.79
N PRO A 339 -14.60 2.59 -14.99
CA PRO A 339 -15.33 3.39 -15.96
C PRO A 339 -15.41 4.88 -15.60
N VAL A 340 -15.32 5.18 -14.30
CA VAL A 340 -15.31 6.56 -13.77
C VAL A 340 -13.87 7.07 -13.77
N THR A 341 -13.61 8.12 -14.53
CA THR A 341 -12.31 8.79 -14.60
C THR A 341 -12.16 9.84 -13.50
N PRO A 342 -10.92 10.31 -13.19
CA PRO A 342 -10.71 11.46 -12.30
C PRO A 342 -11.51 12.69 -12.72
N GLN A 343 -11.63 12.94 -14.02
CA GLN A 343 -12.41 14.05 -14.60
C GLN A 343 -13.89 13.90 -14.29
N HIS A 344 -14.45 12.69 -14.44
CA HIS A 344 -15.87 12.42 -14.13
C HIS A 344 -16.18 12.67 -12.65
N LEU A 345 -15.29 12.27 -11.75
CA LEU A 345 -15.47 12.51 -10.32
C LEU A 345 -15.37 14.00 -9.98
N ALA A 346 -14.37 14.70 -10.53
CA ALA A 346 -14.22 16.13 -10.32
C ALA A 346 -15.43 16.92 -10.85
N GLU A 347 -15.97 16.56 -12.02
CA GLU A 347 -17.18 17.14 -12.59
C GLU A 347 -18.39 16.94 -11.63
N LEU A 348 -18.61 15.74 -11.14
CA LEU A 348 -19.68 15.44 -10.19
C LEU A 348 -19.57 16.32 -8.93
N ILE A 349 -18.38 16.42 -8.34
CA ILE A 349 -18.15 17.23 -7.15
C ILE A 349 -18.35 18.73 -7.44
N ASN A 350 -17.89 19.21 -8.58
CA ASN A 350 -18.11 20.61 -8.96
C ASN A 350 -19.60 20.92 -9.19
N LEU A 351 -20.40 20.00 -9.77
CA LEU A 351 -21.84 20.14 -9.89
C LEU A 351 -22.55 20.21 -8.52
N ILE A 352 -22.04 19.51 -7.52
CA ILE A 352 -22.54 19.62 -6.14
C ILE A 352 -22.21 20.99 -5.56
N GLU A 353 -20.95 21.46 -5.74
CA GLU A 353 -20.51 22.76 -5.22
C GLU A 353 -21.21 23.94 -5.88
N ASP A 354 -21.49 23.82 -7.17
CA ASP A 354 -22.22 24.84 -7.93
C ASP A 354 -23.74 24.80 -7.66
N GLY A 355 -24.21 23.86 -6.82
CA GLY A 355 -25.62 23.72 -6.49
C GLY A 355 -26.49 23.22 -7.64
N VAL A 356 -25.91 22.61 -8.65
CA VAL A 356 -26.63 22.02 -9.80
C VAL A 356 -27.30 20.73 -9.41
N VAL A 357 -26.65 19.92 -8.57
CA VAL A 357 -27.21 18.67 -8.03
C VAL A 357 -27.02 18.60 -6.51
N SER A 358 -27.96 17.95 -5.83
CA SER A 358 -27.81 17.70 -4.39
C SER A 358 -26.85 16.54 -4.13
N ASN A 359 -26.24 16.48 -2.95
CA ASN A 359 -25.35 15.39 -2.56
C ASN A 359 -26.06 14.01 -2.59
N ASN A 360 -27.36 13.95 -2.31
CA ASN A 360 -28.14 12.73 -2.37
C ASN A 360 -28.31 12.24 -3.81
N VAL A 361 -28.67 13.15 -4.72
CA VAL A 361 -28.76 12.85 -6.16
C VAL A 361 -27.40 12.40 -6.70
N ALA A 362 -26.32 13.05 -6.30
CA ALA A 362 -24.96 12.65 -6.71
C ALA A 362 -24.60 11.22 -6.26
N LYS A 363 -25.01 10.83 -5.04
CA LYS A 363 -24.80 9.44 -4.56
C LYS A 363 -25.64 8.40 -5.29
N GLU A 364 -26.80 8.76 -5.82
CA GLU A 364 -27.62 7.90 -6.68
C GLU A 364 -27.05 7.80 -8.09
N LEU A 365 -26.46 8.89 -8.62
CA LEU A 365 -25.84 8.94 -9.94
C LEU A 365 -24.52 8.17 -10.01
N PHE A 366 -23.75 8.16 -8.94
CA PHE A 366 -22.40 7.61 -8.97
C PHE A 366 -22.32 6.11 -9.36
N PRO A 367 -23.16 5.20 -8.81
CA PRO A 367 -23.22 3.81 -9.27
C PRO A 367 -23.59 3.71 -10.75
N GLU A 368 -24.42 4.61 -11.24
CA GLU A 368 -24.83 4.61 -12.63
C GLU A 368 -23.74 5.09 -13.59
N MET A 369 -22.94 6.07 -13.14
CA MET A 369 -21.68 6.45 -13.83
C MET A 369 -20.73 5.24 -13.93
N PHE A 370 -20.69 4.41 -12.89
CA PHE A 370 -19.88 3.18 -12.85
C PHE A 370 -20.34 2.13 -13.85
N ILE A 371 -21.66 2.01 -14.07
CA ILE A 371 -22.27 1.04 -15.01
C ILE A 371 -22.15 1.56 -16.44
N SER A 372 -22.46 2.84 -16.66
CA SER A 372 -22.59 3.40 -18.01
C SER A 372 -21.31 3.99 -18.58
N GLY A 373 -20.34 4.35 -17.71
CA GLY A 373 -19.15 5.13 -18.09
C GLY A 373 -19.44 6.59 -18.51
N LYS A 374 -20.70 7.05 -18.36
CA LYS A 374 -21.09 8.41 -18.70
C LYS A 374 -20.64 9.42 -17.64
N SER A 375 -20.43 10.68 -18.06
CA SER A 375 -20.14 11.77 -17.13
C SER A 375 -21.35 12.15 -16.30
N ALA A 376 -21.10 12.76 -15.14
CA ALA A 376 -22.18 13.24 -14.26
C ALA A 376 -23.10 14.24 -14.97
N LYS A 377 -22.53 15.18 -15.72
CA LYS A 377 -23.26 16.19 -16.47
C LYS A 377 -24.22 15.58 -17.48
N THR A 378 -23.73 14.59 -18.25
CA THR A 378 -24.55 13.87 -19.22
C THR A 378 -25.76 13.19 -18.57
N LEU A 379 -25.55 12.52 -17.42
CA LEU A 379 -26.63 11.83 -16.71
C LEU A 379 -27.64 12.81 -16.08
N VAL A 380 -27.16 13.93 -15.58
CA VAL A 380 -28.01 15.01 -15.03
C VAL A 380 -28.91 15.58 -16.12
N GLU A 381 -28.36 15.91 -17.31
CA GLU A 381 -29.09 16.42 -18.46
C GLU A 381 -30.11 15.39 -19.00
N GLU A 382 -29.70 14.12 -19.18
CA GLU A 382 -30.58 13.06 -19.69
C GLU A 382 -31.78 12.77 -18.78
N LYS A 383 -31.60 12.93 -17.46
CA LYS A 383 -32.63 12.63 -16.46
C LYS A 383 -33.36 13.83 -15.89
N GLY A 384 -32.94 15.03 -16.26
CA GLY A 384 -33.51 16.26 -15.74
C GLY A 384 -33.38 16.39 -14.22
N LEU A 385 -32.19 16.07 -13.68
CA LEU A 385 -31.92 16.02 -12.23
C LEU A 385 -31.30 17.33 -11.70
N GLU A 386 -31.34 18.39 -12.46
CA GLU A 386 -30.89 19.71 -12.00
C GLU A 386 -31.73 20.17 -10.81
N MET A 387 -31.07 20.81 -9.84
CA MET A 387 -31.76 21.35 -8.68
C MET A 387 -32.73 22.47 -9.13
N LYS A 388 -33.96 22.31 -8.73
CA LYS A 388 -34.96 23.34 -8.91
C LYS A 388 -34.74 24.44 -7.87
N SER A 389 -34.42 25.62 -8.32
CA SER A 389 -34.24 26.83 -7.51
C SER A 389 -35.39 27.85 -7.72
N ASP A 390 -36.46 27.43 -8.42
CA ASP A 390 -37.59 28.32 -8.68
C ASP A 390 -38.33 28.59 -7.36
N GLY A 391 -38.19 29.80 -6.83
CA GLY A 391 -38.66 30.18 -5.51
C GLY A 391 -40.16 29.98 -5.33
N ASP A 392 -40.96 30.22 -6.37
CA ASP A 392 -42.39 30.11 -6.36
C ASP A 392 -42.88 28.63 -6.26
N GLU A 393 -42.22 27.71 -7.02
CA GLU A 393 -42.53 26.26 -6.96
C GLU A 393 -42.15 25.66 -5.58
N ILE A 394 -41.03 26.10 -4.99
CA ILE A 394 -40.60 25.65 -3.66
C ILE A 394 -41.55 26.21 -2.59
N GLU A 395 -42.02 27.42 -2.73
CA GLU A 395 -42.98 28.04 -1.76
C GLU A 395 -44.29 27.28 -1.75
N ASP A 396 -44.86 26.93 -2.91
CA ASP A 396 -46.06 26.12 -3.03
C ASP A 396 -45.90 24.74 -2.40
N LEU A 397 -44.78 24.08 -2.63
CA LEU A 397 -44.48 22.76 -2.03
C LEU A 397 -44.28 22.83 -0.52
N CYS A 398 -43.67 23.90 -0.02
CA CYS A 398 -43.56 24.17 1.43
C CYS A 398 -44.93 24.43 2.08
N ALA A 399 -45.80 25.23 1.43
CA ALA A 399 -47.16 25.47 1.89
C ALA A 399 -48.01 24.19 1.91
N GLN A 400 -47.85 23.34 0.88
CA GLN A 400 -48.49 22.03 0.82
C GLN A 400 -47.99 21.11 1.95
N ALA A 401 -46.68 21.03 2.19
CA ALA A 401 -46.12 20.22 3.27
C ALA A 401 -46.59 20.67 4.66
N ILE A 402 -46.76 21.97 4.88
CA ILE A 402 -47.34 22.53 6.11
C ILE A 402 -48.83 22.13 6.27
N SER A 403 -49.57 22.12 5.16
CA SER A 403 -51.00 21.71 5.15
C SER A 403 -51.16 20.21 5.38
N ASP A 404 -50.25 19.38 4.86
CA ASP A 404 -50.29 17.91 4.96
C ASP A 404 -49.87 17.39 6.34
N ASP A 405 -49.03 18.17 7.09
CA ASP A 405 -48.58 17.82 8.44
C ASP A 405 -48.72 19.03 9.41
N PRO A 406 -49.99 19.37 9.78
CA PRO A 406 -50.25 20.47 10.70
C PRO A 406 -49.66 20.24 12.09
N ASP A 407 -49.52 18.98 12.54
CA ASP A 407 -48.91 18.62 13.82
C ASP A 407 -47.42 18.99 13.91
N ALA A 408 -46.68 18.78 12.84
CA ALA A 408 -45.28 19.20 12.77
C ALA A 408 -45.15 20.73 12.75
N ALA A 409 -46.04 21.41 12.04
CA ALA A 409 -46.10 22.87 11.98
C ALA A 409 -46.40 23.50 13.36
N GLU A 410 -47.40 22.97 14.11
CA GLU A 410 -47.72 23.43 15.47
C GLU A 410 -46.56 23.17 16.45
N LYS A 411 -45.93 22.01 16.38
CA LYS A 411 -44.76 21.69 17.23
C LYS A 411 -43.60 22.64 16.97
N PHE A 412 -43.38 23.05 15.72
CA PHE A 412 -42.36 24.02 15.39
C PHE A 412 -42.69 25.40 15.92
N ARG A 413 -43.94 25.89 15.74
CA ARG A 413 -44.45 27.16 16.32
C ARG A 413 -44.40 27.16 17.85
N GLY A 414 -44.56 25.99 18.46
CA GLY A 414 -44.41 25.77 19.91
C GLY A 414 -42.96 25.70 20.41
N GLY A 415 -41.95 26.00 19.57
CA GLY A 415 -40.53 26.07 19.94
C GLY A 415 -39.75 24.77 19.77
N LYS A 416 -40.34 23.72 19.19
CA LYS A 416 -39.63 22.46 18.92
C LYS A 416 -38.95 22.50 17.54
N GLU A 417 -37.78 23.13 17.47
CA GLU A 417 -37.05 23.35 16.19
C GLU A 417 -36.88 22.11 15.32
N GLY A 418 -36.67 20.94 15.95
CA GLY A 418 -36.49 19.67 15.21
C GLY A 418 -37.70 19.22 14.38
N ALA A 419 -38.91 19.76 14.65
CA ALA A 419 -40.12 19.41 13.92
C ALA A 419 -40.11 19.86 12.45
N ILE A 420 -39.35 20.91 12.13
CA ILE A 420 -39.17 21.38 10.74
C ILE A 420 -38.55 20.29 9.81
N ASN A 421 -37.81 19.36 10.37
CA ASN A 421 -37.17 18.29 9.57
C ASN A 421 -38.18 17.33 8.94
N ALA A 422 -39.35 17.14 9.56
CA ALA A 422 -40.43 16.34 8.98
C ALA A 422 -41.00 17.03 7.74
N LEU A 423 -41.27 18.34 7.84
CA LEU A 423 -41.77 19.16 6.71
C LEU A 423 -40.74 19.23 5.58
N LYS A 424 -39.45 19.45 5.91
CA LYS A 424 -38.37 19.37 4.94
C LYS A 424 -38.33 18.03 4.23
N GLY A 425 -38.46 16.92 4.97
CA GLY A 425 -38.47 15.56 4.41
C GLY A 425 -39.60 15.37 3.39
N SER A 426 -40.79 15.95 3.65
CA SER A 426 -41.93 15.90 2.74
C SER A 426 -41.64 16.68 1.43
N VAL A 427 -41.12 17.91 1.52
CA VAL A 427 -40.74 18.72 0.36
C VAL A 427 -39.62 18.03 -0.46
N MET A 428 -38.60 17.53 0.23
CA MET A 428 -37.50 16.81 -0.44
C MET A 428 -37.98 15.54 -1.15
N LYS A 429 -38.96 14.82 -0.55
CA LYS A 429 -39.57 13.65 -1.19
C LYS A 429 -40.40 14.01 -2.42
N ALA A 430 -41.20 15.08 -2.32
CA ALA A 430 -42.03 15.58 -3.43
C ALA A 430 -41.17 16.03 -4.63
N THR A 431 -40.03 16.66 -4.36
CA THR A 431 -39.10 17.12 -5.37
C THR A 431 -38.08 16.06 -5.79
N ARG A 432 -38.19 14.81 -5.30
CA ARG A 432 -37.18 13.74 -5.52
C ARG A 432 -35.73 14.17 -5.20
N GLY A 433 -35.55 14.98 -4.15
CA GLY A 433 -34.25 15.49 -3.75
C GLY A 433 -33.70 16.65 -4.59
N GLN A 434 -34.49 17.21 -5.51
CA GLN A 434 -34.07 18.31 -6.40
C GLN A 434 -34.25 19.71 -5.77
N ALA A 435 -35.02 19.88 -4.71
CA ALA A 435 -35.11 21.15 -4.02
C ALA A 435 -33.82 21.47 -3.26
N ASN A 436 -33.43 22.76 -3.25
CA ASN A 436 -32.27 23.19 -2.44
C ASN A 436 -32.67 23.15 -0.94
N PRO A 437 -32.04 22.32 -0.09
CA PRO A 437 -32.42 22.16 1.31
C PRO A 437 -32.31 23.45 2.13
N GLN A 438 -31.46 24.39 1.76
CA GLN A 438 -31.32 25.68 2.41
C GLN A 438 -32.51 26.60 2.07
N VAL A 439 -32.87 26.66 0.78
CA VAL A 439 -34.02 27.43 0.31
C VAL A 439 -35.32 26.87 0.94
N VAL A 440 -35.45 25.55 1.00
CA VAL A 440 -36.60 24.90 1.67
C VAL A 440 -36.64 25.26 3.15
N ASP A 441 -35.52 25.25 3.88
CA ASP A 441 -35.46 25.65 5.28
C ASP A 441 -35.87 27.09 5.50
N GLU A 442 -35.30 28.00 4.73
CA GLU A 442 -35.61 29.43 4.82
C GLU A 442 -37.09 29.71 4.50
N THR A 443 -37.61 29.05 3.46
CA THR A 443 -39.00 29.20 3.05
C THR A 443 -39.96 28.64 4.12
N LEU A 444 -39.71 27.44 4.65
CA LEU A 444 -40.51 26.86 5.73
C LEU A 444 -40.48 27.71 6.98
N ARG A 445 -39.32 28.25 7.38
CA ARG A 445 -39.22 29.17 8.53
C ARG A 445 -39.98 30.44 8.31
N ARG A 446 -39.93 31.00 7.09
CA ARG A 446 -40.71 32.20 6.72
C ARG A 446 -42.22 31.94 6.77
N LEU A 447 -42.70 30.80 6.27
CA LEU A 447 -44.11 30.44 6.24
C LEU A 447 -44.70 30.03 7.62
N LEU A 448 -43.84 29.59 8.54
CA LEU A 448 -44.23 29.15 9.89
C LEU A 448 -44.06 30.25 10.96
N SER A 449 -43.32 31.32 10.65
CA SER A 449 -43.22 32.51 11.53
C SER A 449 -44.47 33.36 11.44
#